data_282621683a52fe88e700de3d2206f1f1
#
_entry.id   282621683a52fe88e700de3d2206f1f1
#
_cell.length_a   1.000
_cell.length_b   1.000
_cell.length_c   1.000
_cell.angle_alpha   90.00
_cell.angle_beta   90.00
_cell.angle_gamma   90.00
#
_symmetry.space_group_name_H-M   'P 1'
#
loop_
_entity.id
_entity.type
_entity.pdbx_description
1 polymer ?
#
loop_
_entity_poly.entity_id
_entity_poly.type
_entity_poly.pdbx_seq_one_letter_code
_entity_poly.pdbx_strand_id
1 'polypeptide(L)'
;MVDAGIPGIRGRRAALIARHDRRGRLVWSLPKGHVEEGETPEVAAVREIAEETGIAGRVVAPLGTIDFWFVAEGRRIHKTVHHYLLLAEGGELSDEDIEVVEVAWVPLEELAERLAYDDERRLVDQVPGLLADIA
;
A
#
# COMPACT_ATOMS: atom_id res chain seq x y z
N MET A 1 -0.63 -0.71 3.18
CA MET A 1 0.79 -1.10 3.22
C MET A 1 0.95 -2.42 3.97
N VAL A 2 1.82 -3.27 3.52
CA VAL A 2 2.14 -4.53 4.19
C VAL A 2 3.57 -4.46 4.70
N ASP A 3 3.76 -4.77 5.97
CA ASP A 3 5.08 -4.90 6.57
C ASP A 3 5.38 -6.39 6.81
N ALA A 4 6.61 -6.80 6.49
CA ALA A 4 7.07 -8.15 6.73
C ALA A 4 8.41 -8.12 7.47
N GLY A 5 8.45 -8.74 8.64
CA GLY A 5 9.69 -9.06 9.30
C GLY A 5 10.22 -10.38 8.75
N ILE A 6 11.40 -10.37 8.17
CA ILE A 6 12.05 -11.59 7.70
C ILE A 6 13.06 -12.03 8.75
N PRO A 7 12.90 -13.21 9.36
CA PRO A 7 13.86 -13.70 10.35
C PRO A 7 15.29 -13.77 9.77
N GLY A 8 16.26 -13.25 10.51
CA GLY A 8 17.66 -13.27 10.11
C GLY A 8 18.10 -12.14 9.19
N ILE A 9 17.17 -11.28 8.71
CA ILE A 9 17.50 -10.10 7.93
C ILE A 9 17.27 -8.87 8.80
N ARG A 10 18.25 -7.97 8.85
CA ARG A 10 18.13 -6.73 9.61
C ARG A 10 17.09 -5.81 8.98
N GLY A 11 16.19 -5.29 9.83
CA GLY A 11 15.18 -4.33 9.43
C GLY A 11 13.93 -4.98 8.86
N ARG A 12 12.90 -4.17 8.77
CA ARG A 12 11.60 -4.54 8.22
C ARG A 12 11.46 -4.01 6.81
N ARG A 13 10.59 -4.63 6.03
CA ARG A 13 10.34 -4.25 4.65
C ARG A 13 8.84 -4.16 4.40
N ALA A 14 8.46 -3.32 3.46
CA ALA A 14 7.08 -3.19 3.02
C ALA A 14 6.98 -3.54 1.53
N ALA A 15 5.86 -4.14 1.16
CA ALA A 15 5.57 -4.43 -0.24
C ALA A 15 5.04 -3.17 -0.92
N LEU A 16 5.71 -2.73 -1.96
CA LEU A 16 5.28 -1.62 -2.81
C LEU A 16 4.99 -2.13 -4.21
N ILE A 17 4.13 -1.42 -4.91
CA ILE A 17 3.81 -1.67 -6.30
C ILE A 17 4.32 -0.53 -7.18
N ALA A 18 4.63 -0.85 -8.42
CA ALA A 18 4.98 0.15 -9.43
C ALA A 18 4.03 0.07 -10.61
N ARG A 19 3.68 1.24 -11.13
CA ARG A 19 2.82 1.42 -12.31
C ARG A 19 3.45 2.48 -13.19
N HIS A 20 3.06 2.50 -14.46
CA HIS A 20 3.42 3.60 -15.33
C HIS A 20 2.46 4.78 -15.10
N ASP A 21 3.02 5.99 -14.94
CA ASP A 21 2.21 7.19 -14.89
C ASP A 21 1.76 7.60 -16.30
N ARG A 22 1.05 8.72 -16.43
CA ARG A 22 0.55 9.21 -17.73
C ARG A 22 1.66 9.52 -18.72
N ARG A 23 2.89 9.77 -18.25
CA ARG A 23 4.07 10.05 -19.07
C ARG A 23 4.88 8.81 -19.37
N GLY A 24 4.41 7.63 -18.95
CA GLY A 24 5.10 6.37 -19.14
C GLY A 24 6.24 6.12 -18.17
N ARG A 25 6.38 6.93 -17.12
CA ARG A 25 7.43 6.75 -16.11
C ARG A 25 6.98 5.73 -15.07
N LEU A 26 7.90 4.88 -14.65
CA LEU A 26 7.65 3.92 -13.58
C LEU A 26 7.63 4.65 -12.24
N VAL A 27 6.51 4.56 -11.52
CA VAL A 27 6.34 5.20 -10.22
C VAL A 27 5.93 4.18 -9.17
N TRP A 28 6.48 4.29 -7.97
CA TRP A 28 6.20 3.40 -6.85
C TRP A 28 5.15 4.01 -5.93
N SER A 29 4.26 3.15 -5.46
CA SER A 29 3.18 3.57 -4.57
C SER A 29 2.79 2.46 -3.61
N LEU A 30 2.00 2.86 -2.60
CA LEU A 30 1.37 1.89 -1.70
C LEU A 30 0.29 1.11 -2.46
N PRO A 31 0.16 -0.21 -2.21
CA PRO A 31 -0.97 -0.97 -2.74
C PRO A 31 -2.27 -0.39 -2.22
N LYS A 32 -3.25 -0.27 -3.10
CA LYS A 32 -4.57 0.27 -2.76
C LYS A 32 -5.60 -0.15 -3.79
N GLY A 33 -6.86 -0.08 -3.42
CA GLY A 33 -7.96 -0.34 -4.32
C GLY A 33 -9.28 0.14 -3.74
N HIS A 34 -10.36 -0.20 -4.42
CA HIS A 34 -11.70 0.23 -4.06
C HIS A 34 -12.35 -0.69 -3.04
N VAL A 35 -13.10 -0.11 -2.11
CA VAL A 35 -14.02 -0.88 -1.26
C VAL A 35 -15.18 -1.32 -2.13
N GLU A 36 -15.41 -2.62 -2.20
CA GLU A 36 -16.53 -3.20 -2.93
C GLU A 36 -17.77 -3.28 -2.03
N GLU A 37 -18.94 -3.43 -2.66
CA GLU A 37 -20.19 -3.55 -1.93
C GLU A 37 -20.12 -4.71 -0.92
N GLY A 38 -20.54 -4.44 0.29
CA GLY A 38 -20.53 -5.42 1.38
C GLY A 38 -19.19 -5.55 2.11
N GLU A 39 -18.14 -4.87 1.64
CA GLU A 39 -16.84 -4.89 2.32
C GLU A 39 -16.70 -3.73 3.30
N THR A 40 -15.98 -3.97 4.41
CA THR A 40 -15.45 -2.87 5.22
C THR A 40 -14.14 -2.37 4.57
N PRO A 41 -13.68 -1.16 4.90
CA PRO A 41 -12.37 -0.69 4.42
C PRO A 41 -11.22 -1.64 4.77
N GLU A 42 -11.24 -2.27 5.95
CA GLU A 42 -10.21 -3.22 6.38
C GLU A 42 -10.20 -4.47 5.51
N VAL A 43 -11.38 -5.03 5.22
CA VAL A 43 -11.51 -6.21 4.35
C VAL A 43 -11.02 -5.87 2.94
N ALA A 44 -11.40 -4.70 2.44
CA ALA A 44 -10.93 -4.23 1.13
C ALA A 44 -9.41 -4.11 1.08
N ALA A 45 -8.79 -3.59 2.13
CA ALA A 45 -7.33 -3.46 2.21
C ALA A 45 -6.64 -4.82 2.14
N VAL A 46 -7.13 -5.80 2.88
CA VAL A 46 -6.58 -7.17 2.85
C VAL A 46 -6.70 -7.77 1.46
N ARG A 47 -7.86 -7.65 0.84
CA ARG A 47 -8.12 -8.18 -0.51
C ARG A 47 -7.24 -7.51 -1.56
N GLU A 48 -7.19 -6.18 -1.57
CA GLU A 48 -6.43 -5.43 -2.59
C GLU A 48 -4.92 -5.68 -2.47
N ILE A 49 -4.40 -5.77 -1.26
CA ILE A 49 -2.98 -6.08 -1.06
C ILE A 49 -2.67 -7.48 -1.59
N ALA A 50 -3.53 -8.46 -1.32
CA ALA A 50 -3.34 -9.81 -1.84
C ALA A 50 -3.39 -9.83 -3.38
N GLU A 51 -4.34 -9.11 -3.98
CA GLU A 51 -4.47 -9.03 -5.44
C GLU A 51 -3.27 -8.33 -6.09
N GLU A 52 -2.84 -7.20 -5.54
CA GLU A 52 -1.79 -6.39 -6.16
C GLU A 52 -0.37 -6.88 -5.86
N THR A 53 -0.14 -7.53 -4.73
CA THR A 53 1.21 -7.94 -4.31
C THR A 53 1.43 -9.43 -4.18
N GLY A 54 0.36 -10.21 -4.05
CA GLY A 54 0.45 -11.64 -3.75
C GLY A 54 0.61 -11.95 -2.26
N ILE A 55 0.62 -10.95 -1.39
CA ILE A 55 0.87 -11.12 0.03
C ILE A 55 -0.44 -11.15 0.82
N ALA A 56 -0.60 -12.21 1.63
CA ALA A 56 -1.67 -12.29 2.62
C ALA A 56 -1.22 -11.59 3.89
N GLY A 57 -2.06 -10.69 4.40
CA GLY A 57 -1.74 -9.94 5.60
C GLY A 57 -2.95 -9.74 6.49
N ARG A 58 -2.71 -9.27 7.70
CA ARG A 58 -3.76 -8.88 8.65
C ARG A 58 -3.58 -7.43 9.06
N VAL A 59 -4.69 -6.73 9.22
CA VAL A 59 -4.68 -5.32 9.66
C VAL A 59 -4.25 -5.25 11.12
N VAL A 60 -3.30 -4.37 11.42
CA VAL A 60 -2.85 -4.12 12.80
C VAL A 60 -3.06 -2.68 13.23
N ALA A 61 -3.12 -1.73 12.31
CA ALA A 61 -3.36 -0.33 12.63
C ALA A 61 -3.83 0.47 11.40
N PRO A 62 -4.64 1.51 11.59
CA PRO A 62 -4.91 2.46 10.51
C PRO A 62 -3.69 3.36 10.29
N LEU A 63 -3.41 3.70 9.03
CA LEU A 63 -2.39 4.69 8.68
C LEU A 63 -3.00 6.07 8.48
N GLY A 64 -4.19 6.12 7.91
CA GLY A 64 -4.86 7.37 7.59
C GLY A 64 -5.55 7.32 6.24
N THR A 65 -5.99 8.47 5.77
CA THR A 65 -6.73 8.58 4.52
C THR A 65 -6.02 9.51 3.55
N ILE A 66 -6.22 9.24 2.27
CA ILE A 66 -5.77 10.11 1.19
C ILE A 66 -7.00 10.46 0.34
N ASP A 67 -7.18 11.75 0.07
CA ASP A 67 -8.29 12.23 -0.73
C ASP A 67 -7.84 12.52 -2.16
N PHE A 68 -8.66 12.12 -3.11
CA PHE A 68 -8.45 12.39 -4.51
C PHE A 68 -9.64 13.16 -5.09
N TRP A 69 -9.35 14.15 -5.92
CA TRP A 69 -10.34 14.83 -6.73
C TRP A 69 -10.06 14.54 -8.19
N PHE A 70 -11.09 14.18 -8.93
CA PHE A 70 -10.96 13.98 -10.37
C PHE A 70 -12.26 14.38 -11.07
N VAL A 71 -12.18 14.55 -12.38
CA VAL A 71 -13.35 14.90 -13.20
C VAL A 71 -13.72 13.68 -14.04
N ALA A 72 -14.98 13.26 -13.93
CA ALA A 72 -15.54 12.19 -14.74
C ALA A 72 -16.93 12.62 -15.20
N GLU A 73 -17.20 12.49 -16.50
CA GLU A 73 -18.48 12.86 -17.10
C GLU A 73 -18.90 14.31 -16.80
N GLY A 74 -17.94 15.23 -16.79
CA GLY A 74 -18.18 16.64 -16.51
C GLY A 74 -18.42 16.96 -15.03
N ARG A 75 -18.30 15.99 -14.15
CA ARG A 75 -18.50 16.16 -12.69
C ARG A 75 -17.20 16.05 -11.93
N ARG A 76 -17.06 16.88 -10.91
CA ARG A 76 -15.95 16.78 -9.97
C ARG A 76 -16.28 15.73 -8.92
N ILE A 77 -15.44 14.71 -8.86
CA ILE A 77 -15.65 13.56 -7.96
C ILE A 77 -14.58 13.56 -6.88
N HIS A 78 -15.01 13.38 -5.63
CA HIS A 78 -14.14 13.22 -4.47
C HIS A 78 -14.10 11.75 -4.07
N LYS A 79 -12.90 11.22 -3.89
CA LYS A 79 -12.70 9.86 -3.44
C LYS A 79 -11.73 9.83 -2.27
N THR A 80 -12.10 9.12 -1.22
CA THR A 80 -11.25 8.90 -0.06
C THR A 80 -10.76 7.46 -0.05
N VAL A 81 -9.46 7.27 0.07
CA VAL A 81 -8.85 5.95 0.21
C VAL A 81 -8.33 5.79 1.64
N HIS A 82 -8.77 4.72 2.30
CA HIS A 82 -8.32 4.37 3.64
C HIS A 82 -7.10 3.45 3.53
N HIS A 83 -5.99 3.84 4.14
CA HIS A 83 -4.79 3.04 4.20
C HIS A 83 -4.60 2.42 5.57
N TYR A 84 -4.10 1.20 5.59
CA TYR A 84 -3.87 0.44 6.81
C TYR A 84 -2.47 -0.14 6.80
N LEU A 85 -1.93 -0.35 8.00
CA LEU A 85 -0.72 -1.14 8.19
C LEU A 85 -1.14 -2.59 8.40
N LEU A 86 -0.61 -3.48 7.57
CA LEU A 86 -0.83 -4.91 7.67
C LEU A 86 0.51 -5.60 7.97
N LEU A 87 0.45 -6.64 8.78
CA LEU A 87 1.58 -7.55 8.92
C LEU A 87 1.40 -8.73 7.96
N ALA A 88 2.45 -9.06 7.23
CA ALA A 88 2.43 -10.18 6.30
C ALA A 88 2.33 -11.50 7.06
N GLU A 89 1.44 -12.38 6.61
CA GLU A 89 1.22 -13.70 7.19
C GLU A 89 1.61 -14.82 6.23
N GLY A 90 1.73 -14.53 4.95
CA GLY A 90 2.06 -15.55 3.96
C GLY A 90 2.01 -14.99 2.54
N GLY A 91 2.18 -15.89 1.59
CA GLY A 91 2.20 -15.55 0.18
C GLY A 91 3.58 -15.21 -0.34
N GLU A 92 3.65 -14.98 -1.64
CA GLU A 92 4.88 -14.57 -2.33
C GLU A 92 4.57 -13.38 -3.21
N LEU A 93 5.53 -12.50 -3.39
CA LEU A 93 5.37 -11.35 -4.29
C LEU A 93 4.99 -11.83 -5.68
N SER A 94 3.97 -11.21 -6.25
CA SER A 94 3.46 -11.52 -7.58
C SER A 94 3.04 -10.25 -8.29
N ASP A 95 3.41 -10.12 -9.55
CA ASP A 95 3.02 -9.03 -10.44
C ASP A 95 1.93 -9.46 -11.44
N GLU A 96 1.18 -10.49 -11.11
CA GLU A 96 0.13 -11.03 -11.98
C GLU A 96 -1.06 -10.10 -12.17
N ASP A 97 -1.26 -9.14 -11.25
CA ASP A 97 -2.29 -8.13 -11.40
C ASP A 97 -1.98 -7.27 -12.64
N ILE A 98 -2.95 -7.17 -13.55
CA ILE A 98 -2.78 -6.50 -14.83
C ILE A 98 -2.43 -4.99 -14.68
N GLU A 99 -2.82 -4.38 -13.57
CA GLU A 99 -2.55 -2.98 -13.31
C GLU A 99 -1.17 -2.72 -12.71
N VAL A 100 -0.48 -3.77 -12.29
CA VAL A 100 0.82 -3.67 -11.62
C VAL A 100 1.92 -4.10 -12.57
N VAL A 101 2.95 -3.26 -12.71
CA VAL A 101 4.12 -3.55 -13.56
C VAL A 101 5.19 -4.29 -12.77
N GLU A 102 5.38 -3.92 -11.51
CA GLU A 102 6.43 -4.48 -10.66
C GLU A 102 5.99 -4.46 -9.19
N VAL A 103 6.46 -5.42 -8.42
CA VAL A 103 6.24 -5.51 -6.96
C VAL A 103 7.58 -5.74 -6.29
N ALA A 104 7.84 -5.08 -5.18
CA ALA A 104 9.10 -5.26 -4.45
C ALA A 104 8.93 -5.10 -2.95
N TRP A 105 9.76 -5.84 -2.19
CA TRP A 105 9.98 -5.57 -0.78
C TRP A 105 10.98 -4.43 -0.66
N VAL A 106 10.58 -3.35 -0.01
CA VAL A 106 11.41 -2.15 0.17
C VAL A 106 11.68 -1.94 1.65
N PRO A 107 12.95 -1.75 2.06
CA PRO A 107 13.25 -1.45 3.47
C PRO A 107 12.48 -0.23 3.95
N LEU A 108 12.01 -0.24 5.20
CA LEU A 108 11.21 0.86 5.74
C LEU A 108 11.92 2.20 5.66
N GLU A 109 13.24 2.21 5.90
CA GLU A 109 14.05 3.44 5.84
C GLU A 109 14.16 4.02 4.43
N GLU A 110 13.82 3.26 3.39
CA GLU A 110 13.86 3.71 2.00
C GLU A 110 12.48 4.07 1.44
N LEU A 111 11.41 3.86 2.20
CA LEU A 111 10.05 4.10 1.71
C LEU A 111 9.83 5.55 1.24
N ALA A 112 10.26 6.51 2.04
CA ALA A 112 10.06 7.93 1.70
C ALA A 112 10.75 8.32 0.40
N GLU A 113 11.91 7.75 0.12
CA GLU A 113 12.65 8.01 -1.13
C GLU A 113 12.02 7.31 -2.33
N ARG A 114 11.48 6.11 -2.11
CA ARG A 114 10.93 5.30 -3.18
C ARG A 114 9.53 5.75 -3.60
N LEU A 115 8.69 6.16 -2.66
CA LEU A 115 7.31 6.56 -2.94
C LEU A 115 7.25 7.85 -3.77
N ALA A 116 6.44 7.85 -4.82
CA ALA A 116 6.30 8.98 -5.74
C ALA A 116 5.42 10.10 -5.20
N TYR A 117 4.51 9.80 -4.26
CA TYR A 117 3.48 10.74 -3.82
C TYR A 117 3.68 11.22 -2.40
N ASP A 118 3.63 12.53 -2.19
CA ASP A 118 3.85 13.16 -0.88
C ASP A 118 2.84 12.70 0.18
N ASP A 119 1.58 12.50 -0.22
CA ASP A 119 0.54 12.05 0.70
C ASP A 119 0.87 10.68 1.27
N GLU A 120 1.38 9.77 0.43
CA GLU A 120 1.79 8.45 0.88
C GLU A 120 3.03 8.51 1.75
N ARG A 121 3.98 9.38 1.44
CA ARG A 121 5.17 9.60 2.28
C ARG A 121 4.80 10.03 3.69
N ARG A 122 3.81 10.91 3.83
CA ARG A 122 3.32 11.35 5.14
C ARG A 122 2.71 10.21 5.94
N LEU A 123 1.96 9.33 5.28
CA LEU A 123 1.37 8.18 5.95
C LEU A 123 2.44 7.22 6.48
N VAL A 124 3.47 6.93 5.69
CA VAL A 124 4.50 5.97 6.11
C VAL A 124 5.42 6.50 7.20
N ASP A 125 5.48 7.80 7.42
CA ASP A 125 6.24 8.39 8.53
C ASP A 125 5.75 7.90 9.89
N GLN A 126 4.50 7.47 9.98
CA GLN A 126 3.90 6.94 11.21
C GLN A 126 4.29 5.49 11.51
N VAL A 127 4.78 4.77 10.51
CA VAL A 127 4.96 3.31 10.62
C VAL A 127 5.93 2.89 11.73
N PRO A 128 7.11 3.51 11.91
CA PRO A 128 8.00 3.11 13.01
C PRO A 128 7.33 3.21 14.39
N GLY A 129 6.57 4.28 14.63
CA GLY A 129 5.84 4.44 15.89
C GLY A 129 4.74 3.42 16.08
N LEU A 130 3.99 3.11 15.02
CA LEU A 130 2.93 2.11 15.07
C LEU A 130 3.50 0.71 15.34
N LEU A 131 4.62 0.37 14.71
CA LEU A 131 5.28 -0.92 14.93
C LEU A 131 5.82 -1.05 16.35
N ALA A 132 6.34 0.02 16.92
CA ALA A 132 6.80 0.03 18.30
C ALA A 132 5.66 -0.23 19.30
N ASP A 133 4.45 0.28 19.01
CA ASP A 133 3.27 0.07 19.86
C ASP A 133 2.73 -1.36 19.78
N ILE A 134 2.99 -2.07 18.71
CA ILE A 134 2.52 -3.44 18.49
C ILE A 134 3.47 -4.48 19.11
N ALA A 135 4.73 -4.14 19.22
CA ALA A 135 5.79 -5.04 19.68
C ALA A 135 5.67 -5.40 21.16
#